data_9a573ddd78095f09a80ef672b149a88a
#
_entry.id   9a573ddd78095f09a80ef672b149a88a
#
_cell.length_a   1.000
_cell.length_b   1.000
_cell.length_c   1.000
_cell.angle_alpha   90.00
_cell.angle_beta   90.00
_cell.angle_gamma   90.00
#
_symmetry.space_group_name_H-M   'P 1'
#
loop_
_entity.id
_entity.type
_entity.pdbx_description
1 polymer ?
#
loop_
_entity_poly.entity_id
_entity_poly.type
_entity_poly.pdbx_seq_one_letter_code
_entity_poly.pdbx_strand_id
1 'polypeptide(L)'
;MKMYYDADVNTDALEGKTIAVIGYGSQGRAQSRNMADSGANVIVGVRENGSSWNLVQEDGMTVKTIEDAAKEADIIHILLPDEIQEKVYNEQIAPYVEAGNTISFSHGYNIHFGLIKPGEDVNIVMFAPKGPGSMVRRTYEEGFGIPGLVAVEQDATGDAMQLALGMAKACGLTKAGVLETTFQEETETDLFGEQTVLCGGITELINAGFTTLVEAGYQPEIAYFETCHEVKLIGDLIYEKGFAGMWTDVSNTAEYGGLTRGNRIITQEAKDGMKAVLKEIQDGTFKKQWADENATDGANLKEMRAAEGKKEIEIVGERLRKACGLQKDD
;
A
#
# COMPACT_ATOMS: atom_id res chain seq x y z
N MET A 1 3.23 -7.28 -21.70
CA MET A 1 2.42 -6.75 -20.58
C MET A 1 1.03 -7.37 -20.70
N LYS A 2 0.54 -8.05 -19.68
CA LYS A 2 -0.79 -8.65 -19.65
C LYS A 2 -1.65 -7.93 -18.61
N MET A 3 -2.72 -7.31 -19.08
CA MET A 3 -3.67 -6.59 -18.23
C MET A 3 -5.03 -7.27 -18.31
N TYR A 4 -5.72 -7.28 -17.18
CA TYR A 4 -7.07 -7.82 -17.07
C TYR A 4 -8.06 -6.72 -16.69
N TYR A 5 -9.19 -6.70 -17.36
CA TYR A 5 -10.30 -5.79 -17.12
C TYR A 5 -11.56 -6.56 -16.72
N ASP A 6 -12.62 -5.87 -16.37
CA ASP A 6 -13.88 -6.48 -15.93
C ASP A 6 -14.44 -7.54 -16.90
N ALA A 7 -14.27 -7.33 -18.20
CA ALA A 7 -14.71 -8.27 -19.23
C ALA A 7 -13.89 -9.57 -19.31
N ASP A 8 -12.64 -9.54 -18.80
CA ASP A 8 -11.70 -10.67 -18.87
C ASP A 8 -11.83 -11.59 -17.66
N VAL A 9 -12.52 -11.15 -16.61
CA VAL A 9 -12.57 -11.80 -15.30
C VAL A 9 -14.00 -12.07 -14.89
N ASN A 10 -14.28 -13.27 -14.38
CA ASN A 10 -15.50 -13.56 -13.65
C ASN A 10 -15.19 -13.83 -12.17
N THR A 11 -16.22 -13.93 -11.36
CA THR A 11 -16.10 -14.24 -9.93
C THR A 11 -16.53 -15.67 -9.59
N ASP A 12 -16.79 -16.50 -10.61
CA ASP A 12 -17.28 -17.87 -10.42
C ASP A 12 -16.33 -18.72 -9.57
N ALA A 13 -15.02 -18.45 -9.66
CA ALA A 13 -14.00 -19.12 -8.84
C ALA A 13 -14.19 -18.86 -7.32
N LEU A 14 -14.93 -17.81 -6.94
CA LEU A 14 -15.22 -17.49 -5.54
C LEU A 14 -16.55 -18.07 -5.04
N GLU A 15 -17.36 -18.67 -5.92
CA GLU A 15 -18.65 -19.23 -5.53
C GLU A 15 -18.48 -20.36 -4.51
N GLY A 16 -19.26 -20.26 -3.41
CA GLY A 16 -19.23 -21.22 -2.31
C GLY A 16 -17.98 -21.17 -1.43
N LYS A 17 -17.01 -20.28 -1.73
CA LYS A 17 -15.79 -20.14 -0.92
C LYS A 17 -15.95 -19.08 0.16
N THR A 18 -15.37 -19.36 1.32
CA THR A 18 -15.24 -18.40 2.42
C THR A 18 -13.89 -17.71 2.36
N ILE A 19 -13.87 -16.39 2.32
CA ILE A 19 -12.66 -15.56 2.34
C ILE A 19 -12.46 -15.01 3.76
N ALA A 20 -11.41 -15.44 4.45
CA ALA A 20 -11.00 -14.82 5.71
C ALA A 20 -10.00 -13.71 5.44
N VAL A 21 -10.37 -12.47 5.73
CA VAL A 21 -9.45 -11.33 5.73
C VAL A 21 -8.83 -11.21 7.11
N ILE A 22 -7.53 -11.44 7.22
CA ILE A 22 -6.78 -11.38 8.48
C ILE A 22 -6.16 -10.01 8.65
N GLY A 23 -6.69 -9.23 9.60
CA GLY A 23 -6.33 -7.83 9.82
C GLY A 23 -7.40 -6.86 9.29
N TYR A 24 -7.60 -5.75 10.01
CA TYR A 24 -8.63 -4.74 9.69
C TYR A 24 -8.06 -3.32 9.79
N GLY A 25 -6.83 -3.14 9.26
CA GLY A 25 -6.22 -1.83 9.02
C GLY A 25 -6.82 -1.16 7.77
N SER A 26 -6.12 -0.16 7.23
CA SER A 26 -6.60 0.60 6.06
C SER A 26 -6.97 -0.29 4.87
N GLN A 27 -6.08 -1.22 4.49
CA GLN A 27 -6.34 -2.16 3.39
C GLN A 27 -7.37 -3.22 3.79
N GLY A 28 -7.23 -3.85 4.95
CA GLY A 28 -8.14 -4.91 5.39
C GLY A 28 -9.59 -4.44 5.46
N ARG A 29 -9.84 -3.25 6.00
CA ARG A 29 -11.17 -2.65 6.06
C ARG A 29 -11.74 -2.34 4.68
N ALA A 30 -10.94 -1.76 3.79
CA ALA A 30 -11.40 -1.42 2.45
C ALA A 30 -11.69 -2.66 1.60
N GLN A 31 -10.75 -3.59 1.55
CA GLN A 31 -10.86 -4.77 0.69
C GLN A 31 -11.94 -5.73 1.16
N SER A 32 -12.06 -6.00 2.48
CA SER A 32 -13.11 -6.88 3.01
C SER A 32 -14.51 -6.34 2.72
N ARG A 33 -14.72 -5.04 2.91
CA ARG A 33 -16.00 -4.40 2.62
C ARG A 33 -16.32 -4.41 1.13
N ASN A 34 -15.37 -4.10 0.27
CA ASN A 34 -15.58 -4.14 -1.18
C ASN A 34 -15.93 -5.54 -1.67
N MET A 35 -15.22 -6.57 -1.19
CA MET A 35 -15.52 -7.96 -1.55
C MET A 35 -16.91 -8.39 -1.04
N ALA A 36 -17.27 -8.01 0.19
CA ALA A 36 -18.60 -8.31 0.74
C ALA A 36 -19.72 -7.59 -0.03
N ASP A 37 -19.56 -6.31 -0.35
CA ASP A 37 -20.51 -5.53 -1.16
C ASP A 37 -20.64 -6.09 -2.59
N SER A 38 -19.63 -6.80 -3.09
CA SER A 38 -19.65 -7.52 -4.38
C SER A 38 -20.26 -8.93 -4.27
N GLY A 39 -20.73 -9.33 -3.09
CA GLY A 39 -21.44 -10.59 -2.84
C GLY A 39 -20.54 -11.77 -2.46
N ALA A 40 -19.25 -11.58 -2.20
CA ALA A 40 -18.37 -12.63 -1.69
C ALA A 40 -18.69 -12.93 -0.20
N ASN A 41 -18.54 -14.19 0.21
CA ASN A 41 -18.66 -14.59 1.60
C ASN A 41 -17.37 -14.25 2.36
N VAL A 42 -17.38 -13.13 3.09
CA VAL A 42 -16.22 -12.59 3.78
C VAL A 42 -16.39 -12.64 5.29
N ILE A 43 -15.40 -13.18 5.97
CA ILE A 43 -15.24 -13.10 7.43
C ILE A 43 -13.93 -12.37 7.74
N VAL A 44 -13.87 -11.72 8.91
CA VAL A 44 -12.71 -10.92 9.30
C VAL A 44 -12.08 -11.52 10.55
N GLY A 45 -10.80 -11.92 10.43
CA GLY A 45 -10.00 -12.44 11.53
C GLY A 45 -9.17 -11.35 12.19
N VAL A 46 -9.45 -11.06 13.46
CA VAL A 46 -8.71 -10.08 14.26
C VAL A 46 -8.50 -10.58 15.69
N ARG A 47 -7.64 -9.92 16.45
CA ARG A 47 -7.45 -10.26 17.88
C ARG A 47 -8.73 -10.01 18.66
N GLU A 48 -9.17 -11.00 19.41
CA GLU A 48 -10.31 -10.86 20.31
C GLU A 48 -10.12 -9.68 21.26
N ASN A 49 -11.15 -8.86 21.40
CA ASN A 49 -11.13 -7.63 22.20
C ASN A 49 -10.06 -6.60 21.80
N GLY A 50 -9.43 -6.74 20.63
CA GLY A 50 -8.54 -5.72 20.04
C GLY A 50 -9.32 -4.51 19.53
N SER A 51 -8.59 -3.42 19.24
CA SER A 51 -9.19 -2.17 18.73
C SER A 51 -10.03 -2.34 17.46
N SER A 52 -9.66 -3.28 16.59
CA SER A 52 -10.38 -3.56 15.34
C SER A 52 -11.64 -4.41 15.53
N TRP A 53 -11.80 -5.13 16.64
CA TRP A 53 -12.92 -6.03 16.85
C TRP A 53 -14.26 -5.32 16.76
N ASN A 54 -14.43 -4.23 17.53
CA ASN A 54 -15.66 -3.44 17.53
C ASN A 54 -15.88 -2.75 16.18
N LEU A 55 -14.80 -2.26 15.54
CA LEU A 55 -14.89 -1.61 14.24
C LEU A 55 -15.42 -2.55 13.14
N VAL A 56 -15.02 -3.83 13.16
CA VAL A 56 -15.55 -4.86 12.24
C VAL A 56 -17.05 -5.04 12.45
N GLN A 57 -17.50 -5.07 13.72
CA GLN A 57 -18.94 -5.19 14.05
C GLN A 57 -19.74 -3.94 13.66
N GLU A 58 -19.18 -2.75 13.89
CA GLU A 58 -19.79 -1.47 13.48
C GLU A 58 -19.96 -1.36 11.95
N ASP A 59 -19.01 -1.91 11.20
CA ASP A 59 -19.11 -1.99 9.74
C ASP A 59 -20.05 -3.12 9.24
N GLY A 60 -20.69 -3.87 10.16
CA GLY A 60 -21.64 -4.94 9.83
C GLY A 60 -21.00 -6.22 9.31
N MET A 61 -19.68 -6.38 9.48
CA MET A 61 -18.93 -7.55 9.04
C MET A 61 -18.93 -8.66 10.10
N THR A 62 -18.79 -9.92 9.65
CA THR A 62 -18.63 -11.07 10.54
C THR A 62 -17.22 -11.08 11.13
N VAL A 63 -17.09 -10.85 12.44
CA VAL A 63 -15.80 -10.88 13.16
C VAL A 63 -15.55 -12.24 13.80
N LYS A 64 -14.32 -12.71 13.73
CA LYS A 64 -13.82 -13.94 14.37
C LYS A 64 -12.43 -13.74 14.95
N THR A 65 -11.96 -14.67 15.78
CA THR A 65 -10.52 -14.77 16.08
C THR A 65 -9.77 -15.15 14.81
N ILE A 66 -8.45 -14.91 14.78
CA ILE A 66 -7.63 -15.26 13.61
C ILE A 66 -7.70 -16.76 13.35
N GLU A 67 -7.60 -17.56 14.41
CA GLU A 67 -7.65 -19.01 14.37
C GLU A 67 -8.99 -19.53 13.83
N ASP A 68 -10.12 -19.01 14.33
CA ASP A 68 -11.44 -19.43 13.89
C ASP A 68 -11.73 -18.99 12.45
N ALA A 69 -11.23 -17.82 12.05
CA ALA A 69 -11.33 -17.35 10.67
C ALA A 69 -10.50 -18.23 9.72
N ALA A 70 -9.25 -18.54 10.10
CA ALA A 70 -8.37 -19.40 9.29
C ALA A 70 -8.94 -20.81 9.13
N LYS A 71 -9.55 -21.38 10.19
CA LYS A 71 -10.14 -22.72 10.18
C LYS A 71 -11.36 -22.84 9.27
N GLU A 72 -12.12 -21.76 9.10
CA GLU A 72 -13.36 -21.78 8.31
C GLU A 72 -13.14 -21.40 6.84
N ALA A 73 -11.97 -20.84 6.52
CA ALA A 73 -11.71 -20.23 5.23
C ALA A 73 -11.20 -21.21 4.17
N ASP A 74 -11.66 -21.04 2.95
CA ASP A 74 -11.03 -21.60 1.74
C ASP A 74 -9.90 -20.70 1.26
N ILE A 75 -10.03 -19.38 1.45
CA ILE A 75 -9.06 -18.37 1.06
C ILE A 75 -8.72 -17.52 2.28
N ILE A 76 -7.45 -17.48 2.65
CA ILE A 76 -6.94 -16.71 3.78
C ILE A 76 -6.15 -15.53 3.22
N HIS A 77 -6.73 -14.33 3.30
CA HIS A 77 -6.14 -13.10 2.79
C HIS A 77 -5.49 -12.31 3.92
N ILE A 78 -4.15 -12.28 3.97
CA ILE A 78 -3.37 -11.74 5.08
C ILE A 78 -3.05 -10.27 4.82
N LEU A 79 -3.63 -9.38 5.64
CA LEU A 79 -3.49 -7.91 5.57
C LEU A 79 -3.03 -7.32 6.91
N LEU A 80 -2.16 -8.05 7.60
CA LEU A 80 -1.47 -7.59 8.79
C LEU A 80 -0.21 -6.79 8.41
N PRO A 81 0.36 -5.96 9.30
CA PRO A 81 1.69 -5.39 9.11
C PRO A 81 2.75 -6.48 8.88
N ASP A 82 3.68 -6.23 7.94
CA ASP A 82 4.63 -7.24 7.46
C ASP A 82 5.47 -7.87 8.58
N GLU A 83 5.86 -7.07 9.55
CA GLU A 83 6.71 -7.48 10.68
C GLU A 83 6.07 -8.47 11.64
N ILE A 84 4.75 -8.59 11.63
CA ILE A 84 4.03 -9.54 12.50
C ILE A 84 3.46 -10.74 11.74
N GLN A 85 3.43 -10.68 10.40
CA GLN A 85 2.78 -11.71 9.57
C GLN A 85 3.40 -13.09 9.78
N GLU A 86 4.74 -13.21 9.77
CA GLU A 86 5.43 -14.48 9.96
C GLU A 86 5.00 -15.16 11.26
N LYS A 87 5.01 -14.41 12.36
CA LYS A 87 4.62 -14.93 13.68
C LYS A 87 3.16 -15.36 13.70
N VAL A 88 2.26 -14.49 13.25
CA VAL A 88 0.81 -14.78 13.25
C VAL A 88 0.50 -15.94 12.31
N TYR A 89 1.14 -15.99 11.14
CA TYR A 89 0.99 -17.11 10.23
C TYR A 89 1.35 -18.43 10.89
N ASN A 90 2.54 -18.54 11.46
CA ASN A 90 3.03 -19.77 12.06
C ASN A 90 2.22 -20.21 13.29
N GLU A 91 1.79 -19.26 14.13
CA GLU A 91 1.13 -19.56 15.41
C GLU A 91 -0.39 -19.74 15.26
N GLN A 92 -1.07 -18.97 14.38
CA GLN A 92 -2.51 -18.82 14.39
C GLN A 92 -3.17 -19.18 13.05
N ILE A 93 -2.42 -19.32 11.95
CA ILE A 93 -2.98 -19.63 10.63
C ILE A 93 -2.53 -20.99 10.15
N ALA A 94 -1.23 -21.24 10.07
CA ALA A 94 -0.65 -22.47 9.51
C ALA A 94 -1.21 -23.77 10.10
N PRO A 95 -1.55 -23.85 11.42
CA PRO A 95 -2.15 -25.08 11.99
C PRO A 95 -3.51 -25.45 11.42
N TYR A 96 -4.18 -24.54 10.71
CA TYR A 96 -5.53 -24.72 10.16
C TYR A 96 -5.56 -24.68 8.64
N VAL A 97 -4.41 -24.50 7.99
CA VAL A 97 -4.30 -24.52 6.53
C VAL A 97 -4.39 -25.96 6.05
N GLU A 98 -5.30 -26.21 5.13
CA GLU A 98 -5.54 -27.52 4.53
C GLU A 98 -5.13 -27.52 3.05
N ALA A 99 -4.89 -28.73 2.50
CA ALA A 99 -4.60 -28.91 1.07
C ALA A 99 -5.71 -28.28 0.20
N GLY A 100 -5.32 -27.50 -0.79
CA GLY A 100 -6.24 -26.79 -1.68
C GLY A 100 -6.69 -25.42 -1.17
N ASN A 101 -6.34 -25.02 0.06
CA ASN A 101 -6.55 -23.65 0.50
C ASN A 101 -5.71 -22.67 -0.35
N THR A 102 -6.11 -21.40 -0.30
CA THR A 102 -5.37 -20.30 -0.93
C THR A 102 -4.91 -19.31 0.12
N ILE A 103 -3.61 -19.05 0.17
CA ILE A 103 -3.02 -17.99 0.99
C ILE A 103 -2.79 -16.78 0.08
N SER A 104 -3.38 -15.66 0.44
CA SER A 104 -3.39 -14.44 -0.37
C SER A 104 -2.80 -13.25 0.37
N PHE A 105 -2.12 -12.37 -0.37
CA PHE A 105 -1.46 -11.18 0.12
C PHE A 105 -1.81 -9.96 -0.75
N SER A 106 -1.55 -8.75 -0.24
CA SER A 106 -1.55 -7.50 -1.03
C SER A 106 -0.16 -6.86 -1.12
N HIS A 107 0.86 -7.49 -0.55
CA HIS A 107 2.28 -7.16 -0.69
C HIS A 107 3.11 -8.44 -0.58
N GLY A 108 4.10 -8.57 -1.44
CA GLY A 108 4.83 -9.83 -1.57
C GLY A 108 5.92 -10.08 -0.53
N TYR A 109 6.19 -9.15 0.40
CA TYR A 109 7.34 -9.12 1.30
C TYR A 109 7.63 -10.47 1.99
N ASN A 110 6.67 -11.01 2.71
CA ASN A 110 6.87 -12.21 3.53
C ASN A 110 7.11 -13.48 2.71
N ILE A 111 6.56 -13.56 1.51
CA ILE A 111 6.78 -14.68 0.57
C ILE A 111 8.11 -14.49 -0.15
N HIS A 112 8.34 -13.32 -0.76
CA HIS A 112 9.57 -13.03 -1.51
C HIS A 112 10.82 -13.22 -0.65
N PHE A 113 10.81 -12.74 0.58
CA PHE A 113 11.95 -12.92 1.50
C PHE A 113 11.97 -14.26 2.25
N GLY A 114 11.03 -15.16 1.97
CA GLY A 114 10.99 -16.50 2.53
C GLY A 114 10.74 -16.58 4.03
N LEU A 115 10.02 -15.59 4.59
CA LEU A 115 9.60 -15.56 5.98
C LEU A 115 8.38 -16.46 6.23
N ILE A 116 7.43 -16.47 5.30
CA ILE A 116 6.28 -17.38 5.29
C ILE A 116 6.49 -18.42 4.19
N LYS A 117 6.35 -19.69 4.56
CA LYS A 117 6.53 -20.84 3.65
C LYS A 117 5.35 -21.80 3.81
N PRO A 118 4.25 -21.60 3.11
CA PRO A 118 3.14 -22.55 3.08
C PRO A 118 3.56 -23.90 2.46
N GLY A 119 2.75 -24.95 2.68
CA GLY A 119 2.94 -26.25 2.07
C GLY A 119 2.82 -26.21 0.54
N GLU A 120 3.34 -27.25 -0.14
CA GLU A 120 3.30 -27.34 -1.60
C GLU A 120 1.88 -27.64 -2.15
N ASP A 121 0.96 -27.97 -1.28
CA ASP A 121 -0.43 -28.36 -1.57
C ASP A 121 -1.44 -27.22 -1.45
N VAL A 122 -0.98 -25.97 -1.28
CA VAL A 122 -1.82 -24.76 -1.22
C VAL A 122 -1.46 -23.76 -2.32
N ASN A 123 -2.39 -22.91 -2.70
CA ASN A 123 -2.10 -21.79 -3.60
C ASN A 123 -1.47 -20.63 -2.82
N ILE A 124 -0.54 -19.93 -3.47
CA ILE A 124 0.02 -18.67 -2.97
C ILE A 124 -0.19 -17.63 -4.04
N VAL A 125 -1.02 -16.63 -3.71
CA VAL A 125 -1.43 -15.57 -4.65
C VAL A 125 -1.30 -14.18 -4.04
N MET A 126 -1.28 -13.20 -4.90
CA MET A 126 -1.32 -11.81 -4.51
C MET A 126 -2.25 -11.03 -5.42
N PHE A 127 -3.04 -10.11 -4.85
CA PHE A 127 -3.58 -8.97 -5.58
C PHE A 127 -3.33 -7.71 -4.78
N ALA A 128 -2.66 -6.74 -5.38
CA ALA A 128 -2.14 -5.55 -4.73
C ALA A 128 -2.76 -4.28 -5.34
N PRO A 129 -3.72 -3.63 -4.65
CA PRO A 129 -4.20 -2.32 -5.07
C PRO A 129 -3.06 -1.30 -5.02
N LYS A 130 -2.87 -0.52 -6.10
CA LYS A 130 -1.83 0.52 -6.13
C LYS A 130 -2.38 1.88 -5.65
N GLY A 131 -2.63 1.93 -4.34
CA GLY A 131 -3.09 3.11 -3.62
C GLY A 131 -3.53 2.80 -2.18
N PRO A 132 -3.67 3.81 -1.33
CA PRO A 132 -4.06 3.63 0.07
C PRO A 132 -5.49 3.09 0.19
N GLY A 133 -5.76 2.34 1.27
CA GLY A 133 -7.05 1.69 1.48
C GLY A 133 -8.25 2.63 1.45
N SER A 134 -8.11 3.87 1.93
CA SER A 134 -9.15 4.89 1.82
C SER A 134 -9.55 5.21 0.37
N MET A 135 -8.57 5.21 -0.54
CA MET A 135 -8.83 5.38 -1.97
C MET A 135 -9.45 4.12 -2.60
N VAL A 136 -8.98 2.92 -2.20
CA VAL A 136 -9.57 1.65 -2.64
C VAL A 136 -11.07 1.61 -2.33
N ARG A 137 -11.47 2.04 -1.12
CA ARG A 137 -12.88 2.08 -0.73
C ARG A 137 -13.66 3.16 -1.46
N ARG A 138 -13.15 4.39 -1.46
CA ARG A 138 -13.84 5.54 -2.06
C ARG A 138 -14.10 5.35 -3.55
N THR A 139 -13.10 4.95 -4.33
CA THR A 139 -13.27 4.76 -5.77
C THR A 139 -14.22 3.61 -6.09
N TYR A 140 -14.26 2.57 -5.25
CA TYR A 140 -15.24 1.50 -5.37
C TYR A 140 -16.68 2.02 -5.15
N GLU A 141 -16.90 2.83 -4.11
CA GLU A 141 -18.22 3.45 -3.82
C GLU A 141 -18.64 4.42 -4.93
N GLU A 142 -17.70 5.08 -5.59
CA GLU A 142 -17.92 5.91 -6.78
C GLU A 142 -18.26 5.09 -8.04
N GLY A 143 -18.27 3.76 -7.95
CA GLY A 143 -18.59 2.86 -9.05
C GLY A 143 -17.42 2.57 -10.00
N PHE A 144 -16.20 2.94 -9.62
CA PHE A 144 -14.96 2.68 -10.35
C PHE A 144 -14.01 1.80 -9.53
N GLY A 145 -12.71 2.02 -9.61
CA GLY A 145 -11.67 1.31 -8.87
C GLY A 145 -10.32 1.99 -9.05
N ILE A 146 -9.31 1.47 -8.38
CA ILE A 146 -7.92 1.86 -8.62
C ILE A 146 -7.19 0.72 -9.35
N PRO A 147 -6.14 0.99 -10.13
CA PRO A 147 -5.33 -0.05 -10.73
C PRO A 147 -4.73 -0.98 -9.69
N GLY A 148 -4.50 -2.24 -10.07
CA GLY A 148 -3.88 -3.21 -9.20
C GLY A 148 -2.90 -4.11 -9.92
N LEU A 149 -2.19 -4.92 -9.14
CA LEU A 149 -1.33 -5.99 -9.62
C LEU A 149 -1.89 -7.33 -9.20
N VAL A 150 -1.57 -8.39 -9.96
CA VAL A 150 -1.88 -9.76 -9.62
C VAL A 150 -0.65 -10.65 -9.86
N ALA A 151 -0.40 -11.58 -8.96
CA ALA A 151 0.67 -12.55 -9.11
C ALA A 151 0.28 -13.91 -8.50
N VAL A 152 0.86 -14.97 -9.05
CA VAL A 152 0.78 -16.33 -8.53
C VAL A 152 2.20 -16.79 -8.26
N GLU A 153 2.51 -17.16 -7.02
CA GLU A 153 3.77 -17.76 -6.63
C GLU A 153 3.67 -19.28 -6.68
N GLN A 154 2.54 -19.84 -6.26
CA GLN A 154 2.28 -21.28 -6.26
C GLN A 154 0.83 -21.56 -6.67
N ASP A 155 0.66 -22.49 -7.60
CA ASP A 155 -0.64 -22.95 -8.11
C ASP A 155 -0.77 -24.46 -7.89
N ALA A 156 -1.29 -24.83 -6.73
CA ALA A 156 -1.47 -26.24 -6.35
C ALA A 156 -2.77 -26.85 -6.91
N THR A 157 -3.79 -26.02 -7.18
CA THR A 157 -5.12 -26.45 -7.60
C THR A 157 -5.39 -26.25 -9.10
N GLY A 158 -4.56 -25.45 -9.78
CA GLY A 158 -4.71 -25.12 -11.20
C GLY A 158 -5.67 -23.94 -11.47
N ASP A 159 -6.19 -23.29 -10.43
CA ASP A 159 -7.13 -22.13 -10.51
C ASP A 159 -6.65 -20.91 -9.74
N ALA A 160 -5.40 -20.88 -9.26
CA ALA A 160 -4.87 -19.82 -8.41
C ALA A 160 -5.00 -18.43 -9.03
N MET A 161 -4.74 -18.28 -10.33
CA MET A 161 -4.88 -17.00 -11.04
C MET A 161 -6.35 -16.56 -11.10
N GLN A 162 -7.29 -17.48 -11.30
CA GLN A 162 -8.71 -17.16 -11.34
C GLN A 162 -9.21 -16.70 -9.96
N LEU A 163 -8.73 -17.30 -8.87
CA LEU A 163 -9.03 -16.89 -7.51
C LEU A 163 -8.51 -15.49 -7.22
N ALA A 164 -7.24 -15.21 -7.54
CA ALA A 164 -6.63 -13.89 -7.36
C ALA A 164 -7.37 -12.79 -8.16
N LEU A 165 -7.67 -13.06 -9.42
CA LEU A 165 -8.42 -12.15 -10.29
C LEU A 165 -9.86 -11.97 -9.82
N GLY A 166 -10.52 -13.03 -9.35
CA GLY A 166 -11.86 -12.96 -8.76
C GLY A 166 -11.91 -12.02 -7.55
N MET A 167 -10.93 -12.14 -6.63
CA MET A 167 -10.80 -11.22 -5.49
C MET A 167 -10.52 -9.78 -5.94
N ALA A 168 -9.60 -9.59 -6.89
CA ALA A 168 -9.30 -8.27 -7.45
C ALA A 168 -10.55 -7.61 -8.08
N LYS A 169 -11.36 -8.39 -8.81
CA LYS A 169 -12.65 -7.94 -9.36
C LYS A 169 -13.64 -7.60 -8.27
N ALA A 170 -13.79 -8.44 -7.27
CA ALA A 170 -14.68 -8.19 -6.13
C ALA A 170 -14.26 -6.93 -5.36
N CYS A 171 -12.98 -6.58 -5.36
CA CYS A 171 -12.47 -5.32 -4.83
C CYS A 171 -12.64 -4.12 -5.78
N GLY A 172 -13.09 -4.33 -7.02
CA GLY A 172 -13.31 -3.28 -8.02
C GLY A 172 -12.09 -2.91 -8.86
N LEU A 173 -10.94 -3.59 -8.68
CA LEU A 173 -9.67 -3.20 -9.33
C LEU A 173 -9.71 -3.40 -10.85
N THR A 174 -10.43 -4.41 -11.33
CA THR A 174 -10.54 -4.74 -12.76
C THR A 174 -11.25 -3.66 -13.58
N LYS A 175 -11.99 -2.76 -12.93
CA LYS A 175 -12.59 -1.59 -13.60
C LYS A 175 -11.52 -0.59 -14.10
N ALA A 176 -10.42 -0.45 -13.33
CA ALA A 176 -9.27 0.36 -13.71
C ALA A 176 -8.20 -0.45 -14.46
N GLY A 177 -8.17 -1.76 -14.22
CA GLY A 177 -7.23 -2.71 -14.81
C GLY A 177 -6.26 -3.30 -13.80
N VAL A 178 -5.98 -4.60 -13.96
CA VAL A 178 -5.05 -5.37 -13.11
C VAL A 178 -3.92 -5.92 -13.96
N LEU A 179 -2.69 -5.57 -13.62
CA LEU A 179 -1.48 -5.99 -14.33
C LEU A 179 -0.91 -7.27 -13.72
N GLU A 180 -0.59 -8.25 -14.56
CA GLU A 180 0.12 -9.46 -14.12
C GLU A 180 1.60 -9.18 -13.86
N THR A 181 2.10 -9.63 -12.71
CA THR A 181 3.48 -9.45 -12.22
C THR A 181 3.96 -10.69 -11.45
N THR A 182 5.04 -10.57 -10.70
CA THR A 182 5.56 -11.59 -9.78
C THR A 182 5.66 -11.03 -8.36
N PHE A 183 5.73 -11.91 -7.36
CA PHE A 183 5.97 -11.50 -5.97
C PHE A 183 7.28 -10.71 -5.83
N GLN A 184 8.34 -11.17 -6.51
CA GLN A 184 9.61 -10.46 -6.53
C GLN A 184 9.49 -9.04 -7.10
N GLU A 185 8.93 -8.90 -8.31
CA GLU A 185 8.82 -7.61 -8.98
C GLU A 185 7.95 -6.63 -8.17
N GLU A 186 6.81 -7.09 -7.66
CA GLU A 186 5.95 -6.27 -6.81
C GLU A 186 6.68 -5.81 -5.56
N THR A 187 7.31 -6.73 -4.81
CA THR A 187 7.98 -6.41 -3.54
C THR A 187 9.14 -5.45 -3.73
N GLU A 188 10.02 -5.72 -4.68
CA GLU A 188 11.21 -4.89 -4.91
C GLU A 188 10.83 -3.49 -5.41
N THR A 189 9.85 -3.40 -6.31
CA THR A 189 9.44 -2.10 -6.88
C THR A 189 8.59 -1.27 -5.92
N ASP A 190 7.76 -1.90 -5.10
CA ASP A 190 6.96 -1.22 -4.08
C ASP A 190 7.86 -0.63 -2.99
N LEU A 191 8.74 -1.44 -2.39
CA LEU A 191 9.74 -0.97 -1.42
C LEU A 191 10.63 0.13 -1.99
N PHE A 192 11.09 -0.01 -3.23
CA PHE A 192 11.87 1.02 -3.89
C PHE A 192 11.07 2.32 -4.07
N GLY A 193 9.86 2.22 -4.56
CA GLY A 193 8.98 3.36 -4.81
C GLY A 193 8.70 4.18 -3.56
N GLU A 194 8.35 3.50 -2.44
CA GLU A 194 8.06 4.18 -1.18
C GLU A 194 9.30 4.81 -0.54
N GLN A 195 10.46 4.14 -0.61
CA GLN A 195 11.69 4.65 0.00
C GLN A 195 12.30 5.81 -0.78
N THR A 196 12.31 5.75 -2.12
CA THR A 196 13.06 6.71 -2.93
C THR A 196 12.21 7.82 -3.55
N VAL A 197 10.90 7.63 -3.70
CA VAL A 197 10.03 8.58 -4.40
C VAL A 197 8.81 8.96 -3.57
N LEU A 198 7.92 7.99 -3.25
CA LEU A 198 6.56 8.25 -2.79
C LEU A 198 6.47 8.73 -1.34
N CYS A 199 7.35 8.24 -0.46
CA CYS A 199 7.38 8.64 0.94
C CYS A 199 8.71 9.31 1.27
N GLY A 200 9.83 8.59 1.17
CA GLY A 200 11.14 9.13 1.56
C GLY A 200 11.58 10.29 0.69
N GLY A 201 11.66 10.10 -0.62
CA GLY A 201 12.19 11.12 -1.54
C GLY A 201 11.37 12.40 -1.56
N ILE A 202 10.03 12.30 -1.66
CA ILE A 202 9.18 13.50 -1.74
C ILE A 202 9.18 14.31 -0.44
N THR A 203 9.17 13.66 0.72
CA THR A 203 9.17 14.37 2.01
C THR A 203 10.47 15.12 2.24
N GLU A 204 11.62 14.51 1.90
CA GLU A 204 12.92 15.18 2.01
C GLU A 204 13.06 16.33 1.00
N LEU A 205 12.56 16.18 -0.24
CA LEU A 205 12.54 17.24 -1.24
C LEU A 205 11.71 18.46 -0.77
N ILE A 206 10.51 18.21 -0.23
CA ILE A 206 9.63 19.22 0.31
C ILE A 206 10.29 19.95 1.49
N ASN A 207 10.84 19.19 2.45
CA ASN A 207 11.49 19.74 3.62
C ASN A 207 12.72 20.59 3.26
N ALA A 208 13.54 20.14 2.32
CA ALA A 208 14.69 20.89 1.83
C ALA A 208 14.27 22.22 1.16
N GLY A 209 13.20 22.20 0.36
CA GLY A 209 12.64 23.40 -0.26
C GLY A 209 12.12 24.40 0.77
N PHE A 210 11.31 23.91 1.73
CA PHE A 210 10.78 24.72 2.83
C PHE A 210 11.92 25.38 3.63
N THR A 211 12.88 24.59 4.10
CA THR A 211 14.01 25.10 4.91
C THR A 211 14.82 26.14 4.14
N THR A 212 15.09 25.90 2.85
CA THR A 212 15.82 26.85 2.01
C THR A 212 15.14 28.23 1.94
N LEU A 213 13.80 28.24 1.81
CA LEU A 213 13.05 29.50 1.76
C LEU A 213 13.04 30.21 3.11
N VAL A 214 12.82 29.49 4.21
CA VAL A 214 12.80 30.04 5.57
C VAL A 214 14.16 30.63 5.94
N GLU A 215 15.26 29.91 5.67
CA GLU A 215 16.62 30.39 5.90
C GLU A 215 16.97 31.62 5.05
N ALA A 216 16.35 31.78 3.90
CA ALA A 216 16.47 32.99 3.07
C ALA A 216 15.60 34.17 3.57
N GLY A 217 14.86 33.98 4.66
CA GLY A 217 14.06 35.02 5.31
C GLY A 217 12.62 35.16 4.81
N TYR A 218 12.12 34.19 4.04
CA TYR A 218 10.71 34.18 3.64
C TYR A 218 9.82 33.69 4.80
N GLN A 219 8.55 34.09 4.77
CA GLN A 219 7.56 33.65 5.76
C GLN A 219 7.34 32.14 5.67
N PRO A 220 7.40 31.41 6.80
CA PRO A 220 7.20 29.96 6.80
C PRO A 220 5.85 29.52 6.21
N GLU A 221 4.81 30.31 6.38
CA GLU A 221 3.50 30.06 5.79
C GLU A 221 3.52 30.06 4.26
N ILE A 222 4.22 31.02 3.67
CA ILE A 222 4.40 31.07 2.21
C ILE A 222 5.26 29.90 1.75
N ALA A 223 6.38 29.62 2.44
CA ALA A 223 7.23 28.49 2.13
C ALA A 223 6.45 27.15 2.16
N TYR A 224 5.54 26.97 3.11
CA TYR A 224 4.68 25.80 3.19
C TYR A 224 3.72 25.68 2.00
N PHE A 225 3.07 26.76 1.59
CA PHE A 225 2.17 26.72 0.42
C PHE A 225 2.94 26.34 -0.84
N GLU A 226 4.08 26.98 -1.09
CA GLU A 226 4.86 26.83 -2.32
C GLU A 226 5.59 25.47 -2.42
N THR A 227 5.97 24.87 -1.30
CA THR A 227 6.80 23.65 -1.32
C THR A 227 6.08 22.39 -0.83
N CYS A 228 4.97 22.51 -0.12
CA CYS A 228 4.25 21.38 0.44
C CYS A 228 2.81 21.28 -0.08
N HIS A 229 2.00 22.32 0.17
CA HIS A 229 0.58 22.28 -0.18
C HIS A 229 0.35 22.08 -1.68
N GLU A 230 1.09 22.81 -2.51
CA GLU A 230 0.91 22.79 -3.96
C GLU A 230 1.39 21.50 -4.64
N VAL A 231 2.25 20.71 -3.96
CA VAL A 231 2.72 19.40 -4.48
C VAL A 231 1.56 18.48 -4.84
N LYS A 232 0.48 18.49 -4.03
CA LYS A 232 -0.71 17.69 -4.35
C LYS A 232 -1.32 18.10 -5.69
N LEU A 233 -1.45 19.38 -5.94
CA LEU A 233 -2.10 19.90 -7.16
C LEU A 233 -1.27 19.57 -8.41
N ILE A 234 0.06 19.66 -8.32
CA ILE A 234 0.96 19.23 -9.38
C ILE A 234 0.94 17.70 -9.53
N GLY A 235 0.85 16.98 -8.40
CA GLY A 235 0.69 15.53 -8.41
C GLY A 235 -0.58 15.09 -9.15
N ASP A 236 -1.70 15.78 -8.92
CA ASP A 236 -2.97 15.52 -9.62
C ASP A 236 -2.82 15.74 -11.14
N LEU A 237 -2.15 16.83 -11.57
CA LEU A 237 -1.89 17.05 -13.00
C LEU A 237 -1.01 15.96 -13.64
N ILE A 238 0.02 15.52 -12.93
CA ILE A 238 0.88 14.42 -13.39
C ILE A 238 0.07 13.12 -13.48
N TYR A 239 -0.77 12.84 -12.50
CA TYR A 239 -1.61 11.66 -12.46
C TYR A 239 -2.62 11.63 -13.62
N GLU A 240 -3.28 12.76 -13.89
CA GLU A 240 -4.33 12.86 -14.90
C GLU A 240 -3.77 12.96 -16.34
N LYS A 241 -2.65 13.67 -16.53
CA LYS A 241 -2.18 14.09 -17.86
C LYS A 241 -0.75 13.65 -18.20
N GLY A 242 -0.06 13.02 -17.25
CA GLY A 242 1.37 12.71 -17.37
C GLY A 242 2.27 13.95 -17.35
N PHE A 243 3.58 13.75 -17.46
CA PHE A 243 4.54 14.87 -17.41
C PHE A 243 4.33 15.91 -18.52
N ALA A 244 4.09 15.44 -19.75
CA ALA A 244 3.89 16.36 -20.88
C ALA A 244 2.64 17.22 -20.69
N GLY A 245 1.54 16.63 -20.23
CA GLY A 245 0.29 17.36 -19.96
C GLY A 245 0.44 18.34 -18.80
N MET A 246 1.11 17.95 -17.73
CA MET A 246 1.40 18.83 -16.61
C MET A 246 2.20 20.07 -17.06
N TRP A 247 3.26 19.89 -17.89
CA TRP A 247 4.02 21.02 -18.42
C TRP A 247 3.19 21.97 -19.28
N THR A 248 2.21 21.49 -20.00
CA THR A 248 1.32 22.36 -20.80
C THR A 248 0.29 23.12 -19.98
N ASP A 249 -0.01 22.67 -18.77
CA ASP A 249 -1.00 23.28 -17.90
C ASP A 249 -0.42 24.33 -16.95
N VAL A 250 0.89 24.31 -16.71
CA VAL A 250 1.55 25.33 -15.91
C VAL A 250 2.01 26.53 -16.76
N SER A 251 2.44 27.62 -16.12
CA SER A 251 2.93 28.79 -16.85
C SER A 251 4.25 28.48 -17.58
N ASN A 252 4.50 29.16 -18.70
CA ASN A 252 5.77 29.05 -19.43
C ASN A 252 7.01 29.30 -18.54
N THR A 253 6.86 30.17 -17.53
CA THR A 253 7.91 30.45 -16.55
C THR A 253 8.19 29.26 -15.67
N ALA A 254 7.13 28.58 -15.17
CA ALA A 254 7.26 27.36 -14.37
C ALA A 254 7.82 26.22 -15.20
N GLU A 255 7.34 26.01 -16.44
CA GLU A 255 7.85 25.01 -17.37
C GLU A 255 9.35 25.21 -17.63
N TYR A 256 9.75 26.41 -18.08
CA TYR A 256 11.16 26.71 -18.36
C TYR A 256 12.04 26.55 -17.10
N GLY A 257 11.55 27.05 -15.97
CA GLY A 257 12.24 26.94 -14.68
C GLY A 257 12.43 25.48 -14.27
N GLY A 258 11.38 24.69 -14.30
CA GLY A 258 11.39 23.28 -13.92
C GLY A 258 12.29 22.43 -14.81
N LEU A 259 12.10 22.52 -16.13
CA LEU A 259 12.89 21.75 -17.12
C LEU A 259 14.39 22.06 -17.06
N THR A 260 14.77 23.32 -16.77
CA THR A 260 16.18 23.73 -16.76
C THR A 260 16.86 23.57 -15.38
N ARG A 261 16.12 23.45 -14.28
CA ARG A 261 16.67 23.36 -12.92
C ARG A 261 16.47 21.99 -12.26
N GLY A 262 15.48 21.21 -12.65
CA GLY A 262 15.18 19.91 -12.02
C GLY A 262 16.41 18.98 -11.94
N ASN A 263 17.20 18.89 -13.01
CA ASN A 263 18.43 18.08 -13.05
C ASN A 263 19.56 18.61 -12.13
N ARG A 264 19.46 19.83 -11.62
CA ARG A 264 20.43 20.37 -10.64
C ARG A 264 20.07 19.95 -9.21
N ILE A 265 18.83 19.52 -9.01
CA ILE A 265 18.32 19.03 -7.71
C ILE A 265 18.47 17.50 -7.68
N ILE A 266 17.93 16.79 -8.67
CA ILE A 266 18.12 15.34 -8.79
C ILE A 266 19.41 15.09 -9.60
N THR A 267 20.52 15.18 -8.90
CA THR A 267 21.87 15.04 -9.44
C THR A 267 22.23 13.59 -9.76
N GLN A 268 23.44 13.36 -10.27
CA GLN A 268 23.93 12.00 -10.48
C GLN A 268 24.11 11.25 -9.15
N GLU A 269 24.54 11.94 -8.09
CA GLU A 269 24.68 11.37 -6.75
C GLU A 269 23.31 10.90 -6.20
N ALA A 270 22.24 11.68 -6.41
CA ALA A 270 20.89 11.27 -6.02
C ALA A 270 20.46 9.99 -6.78
N LYS A 271 20.74 9.91 -8.08
CA LYS A 271 20.43 8.71 -8.89
C LYS A 271 21.26 7.49 -8.46
N ASP A 272 22.51 7.70 -8.08
CA ASP A 272 23.37 6.62 -7.58
C ASP A 272 22.91 6.16 -6.16
N GLY A 273 22.42 7.09 -5.33
CA GLY A 273 21.72 6.77 -4.08
C GLY A 273 20.49 5.88 -4.29
N MET A 274 19.65 6.20 -5.28
CA MET A 274 18.50 5.36 -5.64
C MET A 274 18.92 3.93 -6.05
N LYS A 275 20.01 3.79 -6.83
CA LYS A 275 20.53 2.47 -7.19
C LYS A 275 21.06 1.69 -5.97
N ALA A 276 21.68 2.39 -5.02
CA ALA A 276 22.15 1.78 -3.78
C ALA A 276 20.97 1.24 -2.95
N VAL A 277 19.90 2.04 -2.77
CA VAL A 277 18.67 1.62 -2.09
C VAL A 277 18.05 0.40 -2.78
N LEU A 278 17.93 0.41 -4.12
CA LEU A 278 17.40 -0.76 -4.84
C LEU A 278 18.26 -2.01 -4.59
N LYS A 279 19.57 -1.87 -4.59
CA LYS A 279 20.47 -2.98 -4.30
C LYS A 279 20.28 -3.53 -2.87
N GLU A 280 20.13 -2.64 -1.87
CA GLU A 280 19.88 -3.04 -0.47
C GLU A 280 18.56 -3.79 -0.30
N ILE A 281 17.55 -3.47 -1.09
CA ILE A 281 16.28 -4.22 -1.15
C ILE A 281 16.54 -5.61 -1.75
N GLN A 282 17.19 -5.68 -2.91
CA GLN A 282 17.41 -6.92 -3.66
C GLN A 282 18.33 -7.91 -2.95
N ASP A 283 19.36 -7.44 -2.26
CA ASP A 283 20.31 -8.30 -1.55
C ASP A 283 19.87 -8.65 -0.11
N GLY A 284 18.70 -8.15 0.34
CA GLY A 284 18.15 -8.43 1.66
C GLY A 284 18.74 -7.58 2.80
N THR A 285 19.58 -6.61 2.49
CA THR A 285 20.14 -5.67 3.50
C THR A 285 19.01 -4.92 4.20
N PHE A 286 18.05 -4.34 3.45
CA PHE A 286 16.90 -3.65 4.03
C PHE A 286 16.03 -4.60 4.88
N LYS A 287 15.74 -5.82 4.39
CA LYS A 287 15.03 -6.83 5.18
C LYS A 287 15.68 -7.05 6.55
N LYS A 288 17.02 -7.16 6.56
CA LYS A 288 17.75 -7.35 7.81
C LYS A 288 17.65 -6.14 8.73
N GLN A 289 17.82 -4.93 8.20
CA GLN A 289 17.68 -3.68 8.96
C GLN A 289 16.29 -3.58 9.60
N TRP A 290 15.23 -3.90 8.84
CA TRP A 290 13.86 -3.89 9.32
C TRP A 290 13.61 -4.95 10.41
N ALA A 291 14.16 -6.14 10.26
CA ALA A 291 14.09 -7.18 11.28
C ALA A 291 14.80 -6.78 12.58
N ASP A 292 16.01 -6.17 12.47
CA ASP A 292 16.76 -5.68 13.62
C ASP A 292 16.00 -4.55 14.35
N GLU A 293 15.33 -3.65 13.61
CA GLU A 293 14.48 -2.57 14.18
C GLU A 293 13.28 -3.15 14.94
N ASN A 294 12.60 -4.14 14.36
CA ASN A 294 11.45 -4.79 15.00
C ASN A 294 11.83 -5.58 16.24
N ALA A 295 13.04 -6.13 16.30
CA ALA A 295 13.55 -6.81 17.50
C ALA A 295 13.66 -5.87 18.72
N THR A 296 13.71 -4.56 18.49
CA THR A 296 13.73 -3.51 19.53
C THR A 296 12.37 -2.81 19.73
N ASP A 297 11.29 -3.43 19.25
CA ASP A 297 9.93 -2.85 19.29
C ASP A 297 9.85 -1.49 18.56
N GLY A 298 10.61 -1.31 17.49
CA GLY A 298 10.63 -0.10 16.68
C GLY A 298 11.15 1.13 17.43
N ALA A 299 12.15 0.98 18.28
CA ALA A 299 12.64 2.06 19.14
C ALA A 299 13.15 3.25 18.34
N ASN A 300 13.99 2.99 17.33
CA ASN A 300 14.54 4.05 16.48
C ASN A 300 13.46 4.67 15.58
N LEU A 301 12.52 3.88 15.03
CA LEU A 301 11.39 4.36 14.27
C LEU A 301 10.49 5.31 15.10
N LYS A 302 10.27 4.99 16.37
CA LYS A 302 9.51 5.87 17.30
C LYS A 302 10.22 7.19 17.52
N GLU A 303 11.55 7.18 17.65
CA GLU A 303 12.37 8.40 17.78
C GLU A 303 12.32 9.24 16.49
N MET A 304 12.51 8.63 15.33
CA MET A 304 12.42 9.30 14.03
C MET A 304 11.04 9.94 13.84
N ARG A 305 9.97 9.21 14.12
CA ARG A 305 8.59 9.73 14.03
C ARG A 305 8.36 10.92 14.96
N ALA A 306 8.88 10.87 16.17
CA ALA A 306 8.80 11.99 17.12
C ALA A 306 9.63 13.21 16.67
N ALA A 307 10.73 13.00 15.96
CA ALA A 307 11.55 14.07 15.40
C ALA A 307 10.83 14.73 14.19
N GLU A 308 10.22 13.93 13.31
CA GLU A 308 9.42 14.45 12.18
C GLU A 308 8.30 15.39 12.65
N GLY A 309 7.55 14.99 13.68
CA GLY A 309 6.46 15.81 14.23
C GLY A 309 6.92 17.14 14.88
N LYS A 310 8.22 17.32 15.10
CA LYS A 310 8.80 18.58 15.66
C LYS A 310 9.40 19.50 14.60
N LYS A 311 9.47 19.06 13.36
CA LYS A 311 9.95 19.93 12.26
C LYS A 311 9.07 21.17 12.12
N GLU A 312 9.68 22.33 11.81
CA GLU A 312 8.95 23.59 11.66
C GLU A 312 7.86 23.50 10.59
N ILE A 313 8.15 22.81 9.49
CA ILE A 313 7.17 22.57 8.41
C ILE A 313 5.90 21.88 8.92
N GLU A 314 6.00 20.93 9.86
CA GLU A 314 4.83 20.25 10.45
C GLU A 314 4.04 21.17 11.35
N ILE A 315 4.71 21.97 12.19
CA ILE A 315 4.07 22.96 13.09
C ILE A 315 3.30 24.00 12.29
N VAL A 316 3.94 24.54 11.25
CA VAL A 316 3.32 25.53 10.35
C VAL A 316 2.19 24.88 9.55
N GLY A 317 2.45 23.68 9.02
CA GLY A 317 1.49 22.93 8.22
C GLY A 317 0.22 22.56 9.00
N GLU A 318 0.33 22.12 10.25
CA GLU A 318 -0.84 21.81 11.09
C GLU A 318 -1.74 23.05 11.26
N ARG A 319 -1.14 24.20 11.57
CA ARG A 319 -1.86 25.46 11.72
C ARG A 319 -2.56 25.87 10.43
N LEU A 320 -1.89 25.73 9.28
CA LEU A 320 -2.47 26.11 7.99
C LEU A 320 -3.54 25.13 7.53
N ARG A 321 -3.35 23.81 7.70
CA ARG A 321 -4.38 22.80 7.38
C ARG A 321 -5.67 23.07 8.16
N LYS A 322 -5.58 23.41 9.45
CA LYS A 322 -6.73 23.80 10.26
C LYS A 322 -7.37 25.11 9.76
N ALA A 323 -6.56 26.15 9.53
CA ALA A 323 -7.06 27.46 9.09
C ALA A 323 -7.75 27.43 7.72
N CYS A 324 -7.28 26.56 6.80
CA CYS A 324 -7.84 26.40 5.46
C CYS A 324 -8.95 25.33 5.37
N GLY A 325 -9.35 24.70 6.47
CA GLY A 325 -10.37 23.64 6.48
C GLY A 325 -9.97 22.38 5.71
N LEU A 326 -8.66 22.14 5.54
CA LEU A 326 -8.13 20.96 4.86
C LEU A 326 -8.05 19.74 5.77
N GLN A 327 -7.98 19.96 7.07
CA GLN A 327 -8.07 18.93 8.07
C GLN A 327 -9.54 18.75 8.44
N LYS A 328 -10.11 17.58 8.12
CA LYS A 328 -11.41 17.18 8.65
C LYS A 328 -11.20 16.80 10.11
N ASP A 329 -12.03 17.27 11.01
CA ASP A 329 -12.11 16.73 12.36
C ASP A 329 -12.55 15.26 12.23
N ASP A 330 -11.77 14.35 12.82
CA ASP A 330 -12.06 12.92 12.86
C ASP A 330 -13.30 12.64 13.74
#